data_63d545394119f83c8cc375921ea4bf60
#
_entry.id   63d545394119f83c8cc375921ea4bf60
#
_cell.length_a   1.000
_cell.length_b   1.000
_cell.length_c   1.000
_cell.angle_alpha   90.00
_cell.angle_beta   90.00
_cell.angle_gamma   90.00
#
_symmetry.space_group_name_H-M   'P 1'
#
loop_
_entity.id
_entity.type
_entity.pdbx_description
1 polymer ?
#
loop_
_entity_poly.entity_id
_entity_poly.type
_entity_poly.pdbx_seq_one_letter_code
_entity_poly.pdbx_strand_id
1 'polypeptide(L)'
;MKGFDENIAGLIKMLEYDIWIISPDKHVDCVCKNFDTNQADMMCPRCFGTGFKVKLKKIKGVRQPMAMSASNMQMSVEAGVYFFRSEYKIQEDDLIVWHDEIEHITRTDRFCSDAQKPVYFRCETKPKKTNTELFLKNFYRAIKKSRKG
;
A
#
# COMPACT_ATOMS: atom_id res chain seq x y z
N MET A 1 9.87 10.41 -29.78
CA MET A 1 10.30 10.85 -28.45
C MET A 1 9.40 10.21 -27.40
N LYS A 2 9.98 9.48 -26.46
CA LYS A 2 9.19 8.89 -25.40
C LYS A 2 8.68 9.98 -24.46
N GLY A 3 7.42 9.87 -24.03
CA GLY A 3 6.85 10.83 -23.12
C GLY A 3 7.49 10.78 -21.74
N PHE A 4 7.27 11.83 -20.96
CA PHE A 4 7.79 11.95 -19.60
C PHE A 4 7.38 10.75 -18.72
N ASP A 5 6.14 10.30 -18.85
CA ASP A 5 5.62 9.18 -18.05
C ASP A 5 6.29 7.86 -18.41
N GLU A 6 6.65 7.66 -19.66
CA GLU A 6 7.39 6.47 -20.08
C GLU A 6 8.80 6.45 -19.52
N ASN A 7 9.44 7.63 -19.41
CA ASN A 7 10.75 7.74 -18.78
C ASN A 7 10.69 7.45 -17.29
N ILE A 8 9.62 7.89 -16.62
CA ILE A 8 9.40 7.57 -15.20
C ILE A 8 9.19 6.08 -15.03
N ALA A 9 8.40 5.44 -15.89
CA ALA A 9 8.19 3.99 -15.83
C ALA A 9 9.51 3.23 -15.98
N GLY A 10 10.40 3.69 -16.85
CA GLY A 10 11.72 3.10 -16.99
C GLY A 10 12.58 3.24 -15.73
N LEU A 11 12.52 4.40 -15.08
CA LEU A 11 13.21 4.63 -13.82
C LEU A 11 12.65 3.75 -12.69
N ILE A 12 11.34 3.61 -12.63
CA ILE A 12 10.70 2.72 -11.64
C ILE A 12 11.25 1.31 -11.80
N LYS A 13 11.29 0.82 -13.04
CA LYS A 13 11.75 -0.53 -13.33
C LYS A 13 13.21 -0.75 -12.93
N MET A 14 14.04 0.29 -12.98
CA MET A 14 15.44 0.21 -12.59
C MET A 14 15.64 0.30 -11.09
N LEU A 15 14.80 1.03 -10.38
CA LEU A 15 14.99 1.35 -8.97
C LEU A 15 14.07 0.57 -8.03
N GLU A 16 13.10 -0.18 -8.55
CA GLU A 16 12.11 -0.87 -7.74
C GLU A 16 12.69 -1.93 -6.83
N TYR A 17 12.04 -2.12 -5.69
CA TYR A 17 12.37 -3.14 -4.70
C TYR A 17 11.08 -3.76 -4.16
N ASP A 18 11.20 -4.85 -3.41
CA ASP A 18 10.05 -5.58 -2.91
C ASP A 18 9.31 -4.81 -1.82
N ILE A 19 7.99 -4.73 -1.97
CA ILE A 19 7.08 -4.06 -1.04
C ILE A 19 5.90 -4.99 -0.80
N TRP A 20 5.47 -5.14 0.45
CA TRP A 20 4.30 -5.93 0.77
C TRP A 20 3.05 -5.07 0.76
N ILE A 21 1.98 -5.59 0.15
CA ILE A 21 0.67 -4.95 0.09
C ILE A 21 -0.34 -5.87 0.79
N ILE A 22 -1.12 -5.30 1.68
CA ILE A 22 -2.28 -5.96 2.29
C ILE A 22 -3.50 -5.37 1.63
N SER A 23 -4.17 -6.16 0.79
CA SER A 23 -5.31 -5.69 -0.01
C SER A 23 -6.59 -6.30 0.51
N PRO A 24 -7.53 -5.50 1.06
CA PRO A 24 -8.81 -6.02 1.54
C PRO A 24 -9.76 -6.33 0.39
N ASP A 25 -10.46 -7.45 0.49
CA ASP A 25 -11.55 -7.79 -0.40
C ASP A 25 -12.86 -7.32 0.23
N LYS A 26 -13.37 -6.19 -0.24
CA LYS A 26 -14.55 -5.54 0.34
C LYS A 26 -15.85 -6.33 0.16
N HIS A 27 -15.81 -7.43 -0.56
CA HIS A 27 -16.96 -8.32 -0.72
C HIS A 27 -17.02 -9.43 0.32
N VAL A 28 -15.95 -9.62 1.10
CA VAL A 28 -15.86 -10.69 2.10
C VAL A 28 -15.50 -10.09 3.45
N ASP A 29 -16.45 -10.09 4.38
CA ASP A 29 -16.24 -9.58 5.73
C ASP A 29 -15.31 -10.51 6.52
N CYS A 30 -14.50 -9.93 7.39
CA CYS A 30 -13.74 -10.70 8.37
C CYS A 30 -14.63 -11.16 9.50
N VAL A 31 -14.35 -12.35 10.06
CA VAL A 31 -15.12 -12.92 11.17
C VAL A 31 -15.05 -12.07 12.45
N CYS A 32 -14.05 -11.20 12.57
CA CYS A 32 -13.93 -10.32 13.73
C CYS A 32 -14.89 -9.13 13.71
N LYS A 33 -15.52 -8.88 12.55
CA LYS A 33 -16.37 -7.71 12.37
C LYS A 33 -17.63 -7.83 13.19
N ASN A 34 -17.93 -6.79 13.97
CA ASN A 34 -19.16 -6.72 14.75
C ASN A 34 -20.31 -6.27 13.84
N PHE A 35 -21.30 -7.14 13.66
CA PHE A 35 -22.42 -6.83 12.75
C PHE A 35 -23.32 -5.70 13.26
N ASP A 36 -23.40 -5.48 14.58
CA ASP A 36 -24.22 -4.42 15.13
C ASP A 36 -23.62 -3.03 14.91
N THR A 37 -22.31 -2.90 15.08
CA THR A 37 -21.60 -1.63 14.97
C THR A 37 -20.86 -1.48 13.65
N ASN A 38 -20.78 -2.55 12.86
CA ASN A 38 -20.04 -2.61 11.59
C ASN A 38 -18.55 -2.29 11.77
N GLN A 39 -18.02 -2.54 12.96
CA GLN A 39 -16.62 -2.26 13.28
C GLN A 39 -15.80 -3.54 13.37
N ALA A 40 -14.55 -3.44 12.88
CA ALA A 40 -13.58 -4.50 12.95
C ALA A 40 -12.71 -4.36 14.20
N ASP A 41 -12.12 -5.48 14.64
CA ASP A 41 -11.05 -5.45 15.62
C ASP A 41 -9.81 -4.87 14.96
N MET A 42 -9.33 -3.73 15.47
CA MET A 42 -8.18 -3.01 14.90
C MET A 42 -6.90 -3.84 14.93
N MET A 43 -6.81 -4.81 15.84
CA MET A 43 -5.62 -5.67 15.98
C MET A 43 -5.89 -7.11 15.54
N CYS A 44 -6.93 -7.33 14.73
CA CYS A 44 -7.25 -8.66 14.23
C CYS A 44 -6.08 -9.21 13.39
N PRO A 45 -5.56 -10.41 13.70
CA PRO A 45 -4.46 -10.98 12.93
C PRO A 45 -4.86 -11.51 11.55
N ARG A 46 -6.16 -11.49 11.23
CA ARG A 46 -6.67 -11.95 9.95
C ARG A 46 -6.92 -10.82 8.97
N CYS A 47 -7.52 -9.73 9.43
CA CYS A 47 -7.87 -8.59 8.56
C CYS A 47 -7.00 -7.36 8.76
N PHE A 48 -6.13 -7.37 9.76
CA PHE A 48 -5.25 -6.24 10.08
C PHE A 48 -6.00 -4.92 10.31
N GLY A 49 -7.19 -5.01 10.85
CA GLY A 49 -8.03 -3.86 11.15
C GLY A 49 -8.91 -3.38 10.01
N THR A 50 -8.86 -4.02 8.85
CA THR A 50 -9.64 -3.60 7.68
C THR A 50 -11.11 -4.01 7.76
N GLY A 51 -11.42 -5.06 8.51
CA GLY A 51 -12.78 -5.60 8.58
C GLY A 51 -13.14 -6.54 7.45
N PHE A 52 -12.22 -6.81 6.53
CA PHE A 52 -12.44 -7.66 5.36
C PHE A 52 -11.36 -8.72 5.25
N LYS A 53 -11.67 -9.80 4.52
CA LYS A 53 -10.66 -10.77 4.16
C LYS A 53 -9.59 -10.08 3.31
N VAL A 54 -8.31 -10.33 3.62
CA VAL A 54 -7.21 -9.68 2.94
C VAL A 54 -6.39 -10.66 2.12
N LYS A 55 -5.77 -10.13 1.07
CA LYS A 55 -4.71 -10.80 0.33
C LYS A 55 -3.38 -10.13 0.64
N LEU A 56 -2.36 -10.93 0.89
CA LEU A 56 -0.99 -10.45 1.07
C LEU A 56 -0.27 -10.64 -0.26
N LYS A 57 0.23 -9.53 -0.81
CA LYS A 57 0.94 -9.54 -2.08
C LYS A 57 2.33 -8.95 -1.91
N LYS A 58 3.33 -9.59 -2.48
CA LYS A 58 4.66 -9.01 -2.59
C LYS A 58 4.83 -8.47 -3.99
N ILE A 59 4.94 -7.17 -4.12
CA ILE A 59 5.07 -6.50 -5.41
C ILE A 59 6.31 -5.61 -5.39
N LYS A 60 6.68 -5.12 -6.55
CA LYS A 60 7.82 -4.22 -6.68
C LYS A 60 7.37 -2.79 -6.90
N GLY A 61 8.04 -1.88 -6.22
CA GLY A 61 7.74 -0.47 -6.32
C GLY A 61 8.88 0.39 -5.80
N VAL A 62 8.69 1.68 -5.89
CA VAL A 62 9.65 2.67 -5.40
C VAL A 62 8.95 3.60 -4.44
N ARG A 63 9.53 3.81 -3.25
CA ARG A 63 9.04 4.78 -2.29
C ARG A 63 9.89 6.05 -2.38
N GLN A 64 9.19 7.17 -2.47
CA GLN A 64 9.82 8.48 -2.40
C GLN A 64 9.22 9.24 -1.23
N PRO A 65 10.03 9.68 -0.25
CA PRO A 65 9.51 10.55 0.80
C PRO A 65 8.96 11.82 0.18
N MET A 66 7.82 12.32 0.71
CA MET A 66 7.30 13.60 0.27
C MET A 66 8.34 14.68 0.54
N ALA A 67 8.76 15.37 -0.52
CA ALA A 67 9.67 16.48 -0.38
C ALA A 67 8.96 17.60 0.39
N MET A 68 9.54 18.01 1.53
CA MET A 68 9.01 19.12 2.31
C MET A 68 9.64 20.40 1.82
N SER A 69 8.83 21.29 1.28
CA SER A 69 9.26 22.68 1.09
C SER A 69 9.16 23.41 2.41
N ALA A 70 9.93 24.51 2.55
CA ALA A 70 9.89 25.32 3.76
C ALA A 70 8.48 25.86 4.08
N SER A 71 7.66 26.03 3.04
CA SER A 71 6.27 26.50 3.21
C SER A 71 5.32 25.39 3.68
N ASN A 72 5.76 24.12 3.64
CA ASN A 72 4.93 22.97 3.98
C ASN A 72 5.45 22.22 5.21
N MET A 73 6.02 22.96 6.15
CA MET A 73 6.59 22.38 7.37
C MET A 73 5.55 21.67 8.25
N GLN A 74 4.26 21.93 8.02
CA GLN A 74 3.18 21.25 8.73
C GLN A 74 2.80 19.90 8.13
N MET A 75 3.31 19.57 6.95
CA MET A 75 3.07 18.26 6.36
C MET A 75 3.83 17.19 7.13
N SER A 76 3.16 16.08 7.36
CA SER A 76 3.79 14.97 8.05
C SER A 76 4.99 14.47 7.25
N VAL A 77 6.17 14.49 7.88
CA VAL A 77 7.39 13.89 7.29
C VAL A 77 7.22 12.39 7.02
N GLU A 78 6.24 11.79 7.66
CA GLU A 78 5.98 10.35 7.56
C GLU A 78 5.17 9.99 6.32
N ALA A 79 4.51 10.98 5.70
CA ALA A 79 3.78 10.73 4.45
C ALA A 79 4.74 10.36 3.33
N GLY A 80 4.33 9.43 2.49
CA GLY A 80 5.14 8.94 1.39
C GLY A 80 4.40 8.92 0.08
N VAL A 81 5.17 8.80 -0.99
CA VAL A 81 4.66 8.59 -2.34
C VAL A 81 5.28 7.32 -2.87
N TYR A 82 4.46 6.43 -3.39
CA TYR A 82 4.91 5.18 -3.98
C TYR A 82 4.62 5.18 -5.46
N PHE A 83 5.52 4.59 -6.21
CA PHE A 83 5.35 4.36 -7.64
C PHE A 83 5.37 2.87 -7.92
N PHE A 84 4.32 2.37 -8.59
CA PHE A 84 4.18 0.97 -8.93
C PHE A 84 3.95 0.82 -10.43
N ARG A 85 4.41 -0.29 -11.00
CA ARG A 85 4.12 -0.61 -12.39
C ARG A 85 2.62 -0.84 -12.59
N SER A 86 2.13 -0.54 -13.79
CA SER A 86 0.70 -0.62 -14.10
C SER A 86 0.11 -2.02 -14.04
N GLU A 87 0.94 -3.04 -14.08
CA GLU A 87 0.48 -4.44 -14.03
C GLU A 87 -0.08 -4.85 -12.66
N TYR A 88 0.25 -4.09 -11.61
CA TYR A 88 -0.24 -4.36 -10.27
C TYR A 88 -1.58 -3.70 -10.03
N LYS A 89 -2.48 -4.39 -9.31
CA LYS A 89 -3.75 -3.80 -8.88
C LYS A 89 -3.55 -3.16 -7.52
N ILE A 90 -3.49 -1.84 -7.53
CA ILE A 90 -3.34 -1.04 -6.31
C ILE A 90 -4.61 -0.21 -6.15
N GLN A 91 -5.17 -0.23 -4.95
CA GLN A 91 -6.42 0.47 -4.65
C GLN A 91 -6.25 1.33 -3.41
N GLU A 92 -7.12 2.35 -3.30
CA GLU A 92 -7.24 3.09 -2.05
C GLU A 92 -7.64 2.13 -0.94
N ASP A 93 -7.19 2.41 0.28
CA ASP A 93 -7.38 1.58 1.47
C ASP A 93 -6.51 0.32 1.53
N ASP A 94 -5.69 0.05 0.52
CA ASP A 94 -4.65 -0.95 0.66
C ASP A 94 -3.62 -0.50 1.70
N LEU A 95 -3.06 -1.45 2.43
CA LEU A 95 -2.00 -1.18 3.38
C LEU A 95 -0.66 -1.57 2.79
N ILE A 96 0.35 -0.78 3.06
CA ILE A 96 1.72 -1.04 2.63
C ILE A 96 2.57 -1.35 3.85
N VAL A 97 3.34 -2.44 3.78
CA VAL A 97 4.34 -2.76 4.80
C VAL A 97 5.71 -2.70 4.13
N TRP A 98 6.54 -1.79 4.60
CA TRP A 98 7.88 -1.55 4.06
C TRP A 98 8.81 -1.12 5.17
N HIS A 99 9.94 -1.82 5.33
CA HIS A 99 10.94 -1.53 6.36
C HIS A 99 10.33 -1.37 7.76
N ASP A 100 9.44 -2.31 8.12
CA ASP A 100 8.75 -2.31 9.42
C ASP A 100 7.88 -1.06 9.67
N GLU A 101 7.57 -0.33 8.61
CA GLU A 101 6.60 0.77 8.65
C GLU A 101 5.32 0.33 7.97
N ILE A 102 4.20 0.79 8.51
CA ILE A 102 2.88 0.46 8.00
C ILE A 102 2.24 1.76 7.51
N GLU A 103 1.89 1.78 6.25
CA GLU A 103 1.28 2.95 5.61
C GLU A 103 -0.04 2.56 4.97
N HIS A 104 -0.93 3.52 4.91
CA HIS A 104 -2.26 3.37 4.34
C HIS A 104 -2.36 4.22 3.08
N ILE A 105 -2.80 3.62 1.97
CA ILE A 105 -2.93 4.33 0.70
C ILE A 105 -4.18 5.20 0.76
N THR A 106 -4.00 6.52 0.64
CA THR A 106 -5.08 7.48 0.68
C THR A 106 -5.53 7.92 -0.70
N ARG A 107 -4.64 7.85 -1.69
CA ARG A 107 -4.94 8.28 -3.04
C ARG A 107 -4.13 7.48 -4.04
N THR A 108 -4.76 7.09 -5.14
CA THR A 108 -4.12 6.37 -6.23
C THR A 108 -4.40 7.11 -7.53
N ASP A 109 -3.33 7.52 -8.23
CA ASP A 109 -3.43 8.14 -9.54
C ASP A 109 -2.81 7.20 -10.57
N ARG A 110 -3.55 6.96 -11.65
CA ARG A 110 -3.07 6.17 -12.78
C ARG A 110 -2.55 7.12 -13.85
N PHE A 111 -1.32 6.89 -14.28
CA PHE A 111 -0.74 7.65 -15.37
C PHE A 111 -0.71 6.80 -16.62
N CYS A 112 -1.16 7.38 -17.71
CA CYS A 112 -1.27 6.71 -19.01
C CYS A 112 -0.33 7.35 -20.02
N SER A 113 0.13 6.55 -20.99
CA SER A 113 0.89 7.05 -22.12
C SER A 113 -0.02 7.83 -23.08
N ASP A 114 0.59 8.48 -24.10
CA ASP A 114 -0.17 9.17 -25.14
C ASP A 114 -1.16 8.27 -25.86
N ALA A 115 -0.90 6.95 -25.89
CA ALA A 115 -1.80 5.96 -26.45
C ALA A 115 -2.87 5.48 -25.44
N GLN A 116 -3.03 6.17 -24.33
CA GLN A 116 -3.95 5.86 -23.23
C GLN A 116 -3.71 4.49 -22.59
N LYS A 117 -2.51 3.94 -22.72
CA LYS A 117 -2.14 2.70 -22.03
C LYS A 117 -1.63 3.03 -20.64
N PRO A 118 -2.05 2.29 -19.59
CA PRO A 118 -1.52 2.50 -18.26
C PRO A 118 -0.01 2.29 -18.23
N VAL A 119 0.73 3.21 -17.62
CA VAL A 119 2.20 3.16 -17.56
C VAL A 119 2.65 2.89 -16.12
N TYR A 120 2.10 3.62 -15.17
CA TYR A 120 2.42 3.44 -13.75
C TYR A 120 1.31 4.02 -12.88
N PHE A 121 1.35 3.64 -11.58
CA PHE A 121 0.50 4.22 -10.54
C PHE A 121 1.36 5.07 -9.62
N ARG A 122 0.83 6.21 -9.22
CA ARG A 122 1.38 7.02 -8.14
C ARG A 122 0.41 6.97 -6.97
N CYS A 123 0.89 6.50 -5.82
CA CYS A 123 0.07 6.34 -4.63
C CYS A 123 0.57 7.27 -3.53
N GLU A 124 -0.34 8.03 -2.94
CA GLU A 124 -0.05 8.82 -1.76
C GLU A 124 -0.47 8.03 -0.53
N THR A 125 0.35 8.08 0.51
CA THR A 125 0.14 7.32 1.73
C THR A 125 0.22 8.17 2.96
N LYS A 126 -0.36 7.65 4.05
CA LYS A 126 -0.21 8.17 5.40
C LYS A 126 0.16 7.04 6.34
N PRO A 127 0.93 7.31 7.40
CA PRO A 127 1.22 6.28 8.39
C PRO A 127 -0.06 5.76 9.00
N LYS A 128 -0.15 4.44 9.18
CA LYS A 128 -1.28 3.84 9.88
C LYS A 128 -1.04 3.92 11.38
N LYS A 129 -1.97 4.55 12.09
CA LYS A 129 -1.93 4.60 13.54
C LYS A 129 -2.39 3.26 14.11
N THR A 130 -1.44 2.49 14.60
CA THR A 130 -1.71 1.16 15.16
C THR A 130 -0.58 0.76 16.11
N ASN A 131 -0.78 -0.33 16.84
CA ASN A 131 0.34 -0.93 17.57
C ASN A 131 1.23 -1.65 16.55
N THR A 132 2.26 -0.93 16.10
CA THR A 132 3.14 -1.38 15.01
C THR A 132 3.80 -2.72 15.34
N GLU A 133 4.28 -2.89 16.56
CA GLU A 133 4.96 -4.12 16.99
C GLU A 133 4.04 -5.35 16.87
N LEU A 134 2.82 -5.25 17.40
CA LEU A 134 1.85 -6.34 17.33
C LEU A 134 1.40 -6.58 15.89
N PHE A 135 1.18 -5.52 15.12
CA PHE A 135 0.79 -5.61 13.72
C PHE A 135 1.84 -6.39 12.92
N LEU A 136 3.12 -6.03 13.06
CA LEU A 136 4.21 -6.69 12.35
C LEU A 136 4.36 -8.14 12.76
N LYS A 137 4.18 -8.44 14.04
CA LYS A 137 4.20 -9.82 14.52
C LYS A 137 3.13 -10.68 13.83
N ASN A 138 1.92 -10.16 13.74
CA ASN A 138 0.81 -10.82 13.05
C ASN A 138 1.09 -10.95 11.55
N PHE A 139 1.65 -9.91 10.95
CA PHE A 139 1.98 -9.87 9.53
C PHE A 139 3.03 -10.92 9.16
N TYR A 140 4.14 -10.98 9.90
CA TYR A 140 5.18 -11.97 9.63
C TYR A 140 4.70 -13.40 9.86
N ARG A 141 3.81 -13.60 10.82
CA ARG A 141 3.17 -14.90 11.04
C ARG A 141 2.32 -15.30 9.85
N ALA A 142 1.54 -14.37 9.31
CA ALA A 142 0.70 -14.61 8.13
C ALA A 142 1.53 -14.94 6.90
N ILE A 143 2.65 -14.25 6.69
CA ILE A 143 3.57 -14.55 5.58
C ILE A 143 4.11 -15.98 5.68
N LYS A 144 4.51 -16.42 6.86
CA LYS A 144 5.01 -17.77 7.07
C LYS A 144 3.96 -18.82 6.72
N LYS A 145 2.71 -18.60 7.09
CA LYS A 145 1.61 -19.50 6.74
C LYS A 145 1.39 -19.55 5.23
N SER A 146 1.46 -18.41 4.57
CA SER A 146 1.27 -18.32 3.13
C SER A 146 2.34 -19.10 2.36
N ARG A 147 3.60 -19.08 2.86
CA ARG A 147 4.70 -19.83 2.23
C ARG A 147 4.61 -21.33 2.40
N LYS A 148 3.94 -21.81 3.45
CA LYS A 148 3.78 -23.24 3.72
C LYS A 148 2.55 -23.85 3.03
N GLY A 149 1.67 -23.03 2.54
CA GLY A 149 0.51 -23.44 1.79
C GLY A 149 0.71 -23.31 0.29
#